data_5b5eba1e19d29e5368c89c8c3cacaa28
#
_entry.id   5b5eba1e19d29e5368c89c8c3cacaa28
#
_cell.length_a   1.000
_cell.length_b   1.000
_cell.length_c   1.000
_cell.angle_alpha   90.00
_cell.angle_beta   90.00
_cell.angle_gamma   90.00
#
_symmetry.space_group_name_H-M   'P 1'
#
loop_
_entity.id
_entity.type
_entity.pdbx_description
1 polymer ?
#
loop_
_entity_poly.entity_id
_entity_poly.type
_entity_poly.pdbx_seq_one_letter_code
_entity_poly.pdbx_strand_id
1 'polypeptide(L)'
;DKGIICITKWLEDTSNGEGTVEYKHKDWLISRQRYWGEPIPNIHGKNKVIPLDFSELPLKLPEIDKYEPSTSGESPLANISEWLNTEKGRRETNTMPQWAGSCWYYLRFIDPDNDEVPWDKSKEKYWMPVDLYVGGVEHAVLHLLYSRFWHHVLYDLGLVSTKEPFKKLYNQGMILGDDGTKMSKSRGNVINPEEIMDEYGSDSMRPVSYTHLTLPTT
;
A
#
# COMPACT_ATOMS: atom_id res chain seq x y z
N ASP A 1 -29.70 23.15 4.84
CA ASP A 1 -29.79 21.70 4.65
C ASP A 1 -31.22 21.16 4.57
N LYS A 2 -32.22 21.78 5.26
CA LYS A 2 -33.64 21.40 5.13
C LYS A 2 -34.15 21.57 3.71
N GLY A 3 -33.73 22.63 3.00
CA GLY A 3 -34.13 22.89 1.62
C GLY A 3 -33.66 21.78 0.66
N ILE A 4 -32.44 21.32 0.81
CA ILE A 4 -31.87 20.22 -0.01
C ILE A 4 -32.71 18.95 0.20
N ILE A 5 -32.99 18.59 1.45
CA ILE A 5 -33.80 17.41 1.79
C ILE A 5 -35.17 17.48 1.16
N CYS A 6 -35.85 18.64 1.27
CA CYS A 6 -37.20 18.84 0.69
C CYS A 6 -37.19 18.74 -0.84
N ILE A 7 -36.20 19.35 -1.52
CA ILE A 7 -36.08 19.32 -2.97
C ILE A 7 -35.73 17.90 -3.45
N THR A 8 -34.78 17.21 -2.78
CA THR A 8 -34.43 15.83 -3.12
C THR A 8 -35.66 14.93 -3.02
N LYS A 9 -36.39 15.01 -1.91
CA LYS A 9 -37.62 14.24 -1.73
C LYS A 9 -38.68 14.55 -2.78
N TRP A 10 -38.89 15.82 -3.13
CA TRP A 10 -39.80 16.19 -4.20
C TRP A 10 -39.42 15.63 -5.56
N LEU A 11 -38.11 15.62 -5.89
CA LEU A 11 -37.58 15.00 -7.12
C LEU A 11 -37.82 13.50 -7.15
N GLU A 12 -37.61 12.81 -6.02
CA GLU A 12 -37.88 11.38 -5.86
C GLU A 12 -39.39 11.08 -6.02
N ASP A 13 -40.26 11.83 -5.29
CA ASP A 13 -41.70 11.65 -5.31
C ASP A 13 -42.29 11.89 -6.72
N THR A 14 -41.65 12.74 -7.53
CA THR A 14 -42.06 13.05 -8.92
C THR A 14 -41.33 12.20 -9.95
N SER A 15 -40.45 11.27 -9.56
CA SER A 15 -39.62 10.43 -10.45
C SER A 15 -38.74 11.23 -11.43
N ASN A 16 -38.34 12.46 -11.03
CA ASN A 16 -37.48 13.34 -11.80
C ASN A 16 -36.01 13.31 -11.35
N GLY A 17 -35.70 12.59 -10.27
CA GLY A 17 -34.34 12.44 -9.74
C GLY A 17 -34.30 11.48 -8.58
N GLU A 18 -33.10 11.14 -8.15
CA GLU A 18 -32.80 10.26 -7.02
C GLU A 18 -31.73 10.90 -6.15
N GLY A 19 -31.90 10.81 -4.82
CA GLY A 19 -30.90 11.26 -3.88
C GLY A 19 -29.70 10.29 -3.86
N THR A 20 -28.50 10.81 -4.16
CA THR A 20 -27.28 10.03 -4.14
C THR A 20 -26.27 10.61 -3.14
N VAL A 21 -25.46 9.74 -2.58
CA VAL A 21 -24.33 10.14 -1.74
C VAL A 21 -23.05 9.93 -2.52
N GLU A 22 -22.37 11.02 -2.86
CA GLU A 22 -21.07 10.97 -3.50
C GLU A 22 -19.96 11.21 -2.48
N TYR A 23 -18.97 10.35 -2.49
CA TYR A 23 -17.77 10.50 -1.67
C TYR A 23 -16.71 11.30 -2.44
N LYS A 24 -16.07 12.27 -1.79
CA LYS A 24 -14.93 13.00 -2.35
C LYS A 24 -13.69 12.14 -2.53
N HIS A 25 -13.74 10.90 -2.09
CA HIS A 25 -12.65 9.95 -2.22
C HIS A 25 -12.60 9.44 -3.66
N LYS A 26 -11.43 9.56 -4.30
CA LYS A 26 -11.23 9.02 -5.66
C LYS A 26 -10.93 7.53 -5.59
N ASP A 27 -11.34 6.82 -6.63
CA ASP A 27 -11.03 5.40 -6.78
C ASP A 27 -9.51 5.15 -6.77
N TRP A 28 -9.12 4.06 -6.13
CA TRP A 28 -7.72 3.67 -6.08
C TRP A 28 -7.37 2.83 -7.29
N LEU A 29 -6.19 3.09 -7.84
CA LEU A 29 -5.62 2.22 -8.85
C LEU A 29 -5.01 0.99 -8.16
N ILE A 30 -5.67 -0.17 -8.32
CA ILE A 30 -5.24 -1.44 -7.73
C ILE A 30 -4.14 -2.13 -8.54
N SER A 31 -3.83 -1.63 -9.74
CA SER A 31 -2.88 -2.27 -10.66
C SER A 31 -1.94 -1.25 -11.32
N ARG A 32 -0.76 -1.73 -11.72
CA ARG A 32 0.28 -0.94 -12.39
C ARG A 32 0.88 -1.74 -13.54
N GLN A 33 1.20 -1.06 -14.63
CA GLN A 33 1.94 -1.57 -15.78
C GLN A 33 3.44 -1.65 -15.46
N ARG A 34 3.80 -2.45 -14.45
CA ARG A 34 5.18 -2.63 -13.99
C ARG A 34 5.49 -4.09 -13.84
N TYR A 35 6.77 -4.43 -13.98
CA TYR A 35 7.24 -5.79 -13.67
C TYR A 35 7.26 -6.04 -12.17
N TRP A 36 7.90 -5.11 -11.41
CA TRP A 36 8.05 -5.26 -9.96
C TRP A 36 6.75 -4.96 -9.22
N GLY A 37 6.29 -5.95 -8.47
CA GLY A 37 5.09 -5.92 -7.65
C GLY A 37 4.53 -7.32 -7.49
N GLU A 38 3.53 -7.47 -6.63
CA GLU A 38 2.78 -8.71 -6.48
C GLU A 38 1.93 -8.93 -7.73
N PRO A 39 2.09 -10.07 -8.45
CA PRO A 39 1.27 -10.36 -9.62
C PRO A 39 -0.18 -10.62 -9.21
N ILE A 40 -1.11 -10.16 -10.02
CA ILE A 40 -2.54 -10.36 -9.79
C ILE A 40 -2.91 -11.76 -10.31
N PRO A 41 -3.42 -12.66 -9.46
CA PRO A 41 -3.62 -14.08 -9.80
C PRO A 41 -4.91 -14.30 -10.62
N ASN A 42 -5.02 -13.60 -11.76
CA ASN A 42 -6.17 -13.66 -12.63
C ASN A 42 -5.80 -14.03 -14.08
N ILE A 43 -6.72 -14.70 -14.76
CA ILE A 43 -6.66 -15.02 -16.18
C ILE A 43 -7.85 -14.36 -16.89
N HIS A 44 -7.59 -13.66 -17.96
CA HIS A 44 -8.61 -13.09 -18.86
C HIS A 44 -9.04 -14.16 -19.87
N GLY A 45 -10.17 -14.79 -19.63
CA GLY A 45 -10.83 -15.68 -20.57
C GLY A 45 -11.66 -14.90 -21.59
N LYS A 46 -12.35 -15.61 -22.50
CA LYS A 46 -13.12 -14.96 -23.60
C LYS A 46 -14.18 -13.98 -23.11
N ASN A 47 -14.90 -14.26 -22.02
CA ASN A 47 -16.00 -13.45 -21.53
C ASN A 47 -15.98 -13.22 -20.00
N LYS A 48 -14.93 -13.65 -19.33
CA LYS A 48 -14.84 -13.55 -17.86
C LYS A 48 -13.40 -13.50 -17.39
N VAL A 49 -13.20 -12.89 -16.22
CA VAL A 49 -11.96 -12.99 -15.47
C VAL A 49 -12.05 -14.23 -14.59
N ILE A 50 -11.01 -15.04 -14.59
CA ILE A 50 -10.92 -16.33 -13.88
C ILE A 50 -9.79 -16.20 -12.86
N PRO A 51 -10.06 -16.30 -11.56
CA PRO A 51 -8.99 -16.37 -10.57
C PRO A 51 -8.23 -17.70 -10.72
N LEU A 52 -6.94 -17.69 -10.37
CA LEU A 52 -6.13 -18.91 -10.32
C LEU A 52 -6.64 -19.85 -9.23
N ASP A 53 -6.54 -21.14 -9.46
CA ASP A 53 -6.80 -22.13 -8.44
C ASP A 53 -5.69 -22.12 -7.37
N PHE A 54 -6.00 -22.51 -6.15
CA PHE A 54 -5.02 -22.58 -5.04
C PHE A 54 -3.80 -23.43 -5.36
N SER A 55 -3.95 -24.47 -6.18
CA SER A 55 -2.85 -25.32 -6.64
C SER A 55 -1.89 -24.62 -7.61
N GLU A 56 -2.31 -23.51 -8.20
CA GLU A 56 -1.50 -22.70 -9.12
C GLU A 56 -0.76 -21.56 -8.37
N LEU A 57 -0.92 -21.46 -7.05
CA LEU A 57 -0.27 -20.47 -6.21
C LEU A 57 0.98 -21.06 -5.49
N PRO A 58 2.01 -20.25 -5.19
CA PRO A 58 2.09 -18.83 -5.48
C PRO A 58 2.38 -18.54 -6.95
N LEU A 59 1.70 -17.51 -7.50
CA LEU A 59 2.03 -17.01 -8.84
C LEU A 59 3.36 -16.26 -8.78
N LYS A 60 4.39 -16.81 -9.41
CA LYS A 60 5.73 -16.20 -9.46
C LYS A 60 5.90 -15.37 -10.72
N LEU A 61 6.60 -14.24 -10.58
CA LEU A 61 7.06 -13.46 -11.72
C LEU A 61 8.11 -14.27 -12.49
N PRO A 62 8.09 -14.30 -13.83
CA PRO A 62 9.11 -14.96 -14.63
C PRO A 62 10.41 -14.16 -14.59
N GLU A 63 11.53 -14.85 -14.68
CA GLU A 63 12.82 -14.18 -14.87
C GLU A 63 12.90 -13.56 -16.26
N ILE A 64 13.39 -12.32 -16.34
CA ILE A 64 13.55 -11.58 -17.60
C ILE A 64 14.88 -10.85 -17.63
N ASP A 65 15.50 -10.85 -18.81
CA ASP A 65 16.79 -10.18 -19.00
C ASP A 65 16.66 -8.65 -19.07
N LYS A 66 15.49 -8.14 -19.52
CA LYS A 66 15.25 -6.72 -19.71
C LYS A 66 13.87 -6.31 -19.26
N TYR A 67 13.78 -5.18 -18.57
CA TYR A 67 12.54 -4.57 -18.05
C TYR A 67 12.02 -3.46 -18.97
N GLU A 68 11.98 -3.72 -20.28
CA GLU A 68 11.54 -2.72 -21.26
C GLU A 68 10.00 -2.63 -21.28
N PRO A 69 9.45 -1.41 -21.35
CA PRO A 69 8.02 -1.24 -21.55
C PRO A 69 7.56 -1.93 -22.83
N SER A 70 6.36 -2.47 -22.81
CA SER A 70 5.74 -2.99 -24.02
C SER A 70 5.46 -1.85 -25.03
N THR A 71 5.58 -2.10 -26.31
CA THR A 71 5.21 -1.15 -27.37
C THR A 71 3.72 -0.83 -27.39
N SER A 72 2.89 -1.69 -26.81
CA SER A 72 1.44 -1.49 -26.64
C SER A 72 1.06 -0.69 -25.41
N GLY A 73 2.03 -0.25 -24.57
CA GLY A 73 1.76 0.42 -23.29
C GLY A 73 1.37 -0.54 -22.17
N GLU A 74 1.40 -1.83 -22.39
CA GLU A 74 1.18 -2.86 -21.37
C GLU A 74 2.45 -3.05 -20.50
N SER A 75 2.31 -3.79 -19.40
CA SER A 75 3.42 -4.20 -18.55
C SER A 75 4.50 -4.96 -19.31
N PRO A 76 5.77 -4.90 -18.89
CA PRO A 76 6.84 -5.76 -19.44
C PRO A 76 6.49 -7.26 -19.45
N LEU A 77 5.64 -7.71 -18.53
CA LEU A 77 5.13 -9.10 -18.50
C LEU A 77 4.36 -9.50 -19.74
N ALA A 78 3.78 -8.54 -20.48
CA ALA A 78 3.08 -8.81 -21.71
C ALA A 78 3.99 -9.29 -22.85
N ASN A 79 5.30 -9.05 -22.74
CA ASN A 79 6.28 -9.49 -23.73
C ASN A 79 6.70 -10.96 -23.57
N ILE A 80 6.27 -11.64 -22.49
CA ILE A 80 6.68 -13.00 -22.15
C ILE A 80 5.57 -13.99 -22.49
N SER A 81 5.53 -14.44 -23.75
CA SER A 81 4.45 -15.27 -24.27
C SER A 81 4.21 -16.56 -23.49
N GLU A 82 5.28 -17.22 -23.01
CA GLU A 82 5.20 -18.47 -22.26
C GLU A 82 4.53 -18.30 -20.90
N TRP A 83 4.82 -17.20 -20.22
CA TRP A 83 4.18 -16.87 -18.95
C TRP A 83 2.75 -16.33 -19.15
N LEU A 84 2.56 -15.53 -20.20
CA LEU A 84 1.33 -14.80 -20.48
C LEU A 84 0.18 -15.73 -20.86
N ASN A 85 0.44 -16.68 -21.77
CA ASN A 85 -0.61 -17.49 -22.38
C ASN A 85 -0.83 -18.80 -21.62
N THR A 86 -2.07 -19.07 -21.28
CA THR A 86 -2.49 -20.32 -20.63
C THR A 86 -3.62 -20.97 -21.43
N GLU A 87 -3.91 -22.24 -21.16
CA GLU A 87 -5.05 -22.93 -21.77
C GLU A 87 -6.41 -22.26 -21.45
N LYS A 88 -6.50 -21.61 -20.29
CA LYS A 88 -7.71 -20.90 -19.80
C LYS A 88 -7.87 -19.50 -20.39
N GLY A 89 -6.79 -18.90 -20.95
CA GLY A 89 -6.75 -17.54 -21.47
C GLY A 89 -5.43 -16.83 -21.20
N ARG A 90 -5.46 -15.51 -21.21
CA ARG A 90 -4.29 -14.64 -21.02
C ARG A 90 -4.16 -14.21 -19.57
N ARG A 91 -2.99 -14.39 -18.95
CA ARG A 91 -2.74 -13.91 -17.58
C ARG A 91 -2.84 -12.39 -17.51
N GLU A 92 -3.26 -11.88 -16.33
CA GLU A 92 -3.14 -10.46 -16.02
C GLU A 92 -1.66 -10.07 -15.99
N THR A 93 -1.31 -9.01 -16.73
CA THR A 93 0.08 -8.53 -16.85
C THR A 93 0.41 -7.38 -15.92
N ASN A 94 -0.59 -6.75 -15.34
CA ASN A 94 -0.39 -5.73 -14.32
C ASN A 94 0.02 -6.37 -13.00
N THR A 95 0.81 -5.64 -12.23
CA THR A 95 1.12 -5.99 -10.85
C THR A 95 0.36 -5.08 -9.88
N MET A 96 0.23 -5.50 -8.64
CA MET A 96 -0.37 -4.68 -7.59
C MET A 96 0.51 -3.44 -7.31
N PRO A 97 -0.05 -2.34 -6.77
CA PRO A 97 0.75 -1.17 -6.38
C PRO A 97 1.75 -1.54 -5.28
N GLN A 98 2.84 -0.78 -5.20
CA GLN A 98 3.95 -1.02 -4.26
C GLN A 98 3.54 -1.16 -2.78
N TRP A 99 2.39 -0.60 -2.40
CA TRP A 99 1.86 -0.68 -1.03
C TRP A 99 1.11 -1.99 -0.74
N ALA A 100 0.84 -2.82 -1.75
CA ALA A 100 0.12 -4.06 -1.55
C ALA A 100 0.92 -5.08 -0.72
N GLY A 101 2.21 -5.22 -0.97
CA GLY A 101 3.08 -6.07 -0.16
C GLY A 101 3.33 -5.50 1.24
N SER A 102 3.60 -4.19 1.33
CA SER A 102 3.90 -3.54 2.61
C SER A 102 2.66 -3.27 3.48
N CYS A 103 1.45 -3.39 2.94
CA CYS A 103 0.22 -3.09 3.70
C CYS A 103 -0.09 -4.08 4.83
N TRP A 104 0.58 -5.22 4.90
CA TRP A 104 0.35 -6.27 5.91
C TRP A 104 1.62 -6.78 6.59
N TYR A 105 2.81 -6.20 6.33
CA TYR A 105 4.08 -6.67 6.89
C TYR A 105 4.08 -6.75 8.42
N TYR A 106 3.42 -5.82 9.10
CA TYR A 106 3.30 -5.79 10.55
C TYR A 106 2.58 -7.02 11.13
N LEU A 107 1.68 -7.62 10.38
CA LEU A 107 1.05 -8.89 10.73
C LEU A 107 2.03 -10.06 10.53
N ARG A 108 2.76 -10.08 9.41
CA ARG A 108 3.73 -11.15 9.14
C ARG A 108 4.89 -11.15 10.15
N PHE A 109 5.29 -10.00 10.68
CA PHE A 109 6.30 -9.89 11.72
C PHE A 109 5.95 -10.61 13.02
N ILE A 110 4.67 -10.86 13.27
CA ILE A 110 4.19 -11.58 14.45
C ILE A 110 4.63 -13.05 14.40
N ASP A 111 4.69 -13.64 13.21
CA ASP A 111 4.98 -15.06 13.00
C ASP A 111 5.72 -15.29 11.67
N PRO A 112 6.96 -14.79 11.52
CA PRO A 112 7.67 -14.74 10.25
C PRO A 112 8.05 -16.11 9.69
N ASP A 113 8.27 -17.10 10.56
CA ASP A 113 8.74 -18.44 10.20
C ASP A 113 7.61 -19.46 10.00
N ASN A 114 6.36 -19.01 9.99
CA ASN A 114 5.21 -19.87 9.80
C ASN A 114 4.94 -20.09 8.31
N ASP A 115 5.19 -21.28 7.82
CA ASP A 115 5.01 -21.63 6.40
C ASP A 115 3.62 -22.20 6.08
N GLU A 116 2.80 -22.50 7.10
CA GLU A 116 1.48 -23.09 6.91
C GLU A 116 0.35 -22.07 6.85
N VAL A 117 0.45 -21.02 7.69
CA VAL A 117 -0.56 -19.94 7.77
C VAL A 117 0.12 -18.58 7.82
N PRO A 118 -0.58 -17.50 7.43
CA PRO A 118 0.01 -16.15 7.43
C PRO A 118 0.53 -15.70 8.80
N TRP A 119 -0.11 -16.14 9.88
CA TRP A 119 0.27 -15.96 11.29
C TRP A 119 -0.57 -16.88 12.17
N ASP A 120 -0.05 -17.24 13.34
CA ASP A 120 -0.80 -17.91 14.38
C ASP A 120 -1.82 -16.96 15.03
N LYS A 121 -3.06 -17.40 15.18
CA LYS A 121 -4.16 -16.56 15.73
C LYS A 121 -3.93 -16.16 17.19
N SER A 122 -3.25 -16.98 17.98
CA SER A 122 -2.98 -16.65 19.39
C SER A 122 -1.90 -15.58 19.50
N LYS A 123 -0.88 -15.66 18.64
CA LYS A 123 0.16 -14.63 18.54
C LYS A 123 -0.43 -13.30 18.04
N GLU A 124 -1.27 -13.35 17.01
CA GLU A 124 -1.95 -12.17 16.49
C GLU A 124 -2.78 -11.50 17.57
N LYS A 125 -3.62 -12.25 18.28
CA LYS A 125 -4.46 -11.72 19.36
C LYS A 125 -3.66 -11.11 20.52
N TYR A 126 -2.45 -11.60 20.75
CA TYR A 126 -1.57 -11.06 21.78
C TYR A 126 -0.89 -9.75 21.36
N TRP A 127 -0.41 -9.67 20.10
CA TRP A 127 0.38 -8.55 19.61
C TRP A 127 -0.42 -7.42 18.98
N MET A 128 -1.63 -7.71 18.47
CA MET A 128 -2.46 -6.69 17.82
C MET A 128 -3.43 -6.00 18.79
N PRO A 129 -3.79 -4.74 18.51
CA PRO A 129 -3.25 -3.87 17.46
C PRO A 129 -1.87 -3.31 17.81
N VAL A 130 -1.13 -2.86 16.80
CA VAL A 130 0.18 -2.20 16.98
C VAL A 130 0.02 -0.98 17.88
N ASP A 131 0.82 -0.86 18.94
CA ASP A 131 0.67 0.21 19.93
C ASP A 131 1.07 1.57 19.40
N LEU A 132 2.13 1.65 18.61
CA LEU A 132 2.67 2.90 18.10
C LEU A 132 3.23 2.70 16.68
N TYR A 133 2.72 3.47 15.74
CA TYR A 133 3.27 3.62 14.40
C TYR A 133 4.06 4.93 14.32
N VAL A 134 5.35 4.83 14.03
CA VAL A 134 6.24 5.99 13.85
C VAL A 134 6.60 6.09 12.38
N GLY A 135 6.33 7.24 11.77
CA GLY A 135 6.62 7.41 10.35
C GLY A 135 6.31 8.81 9.83
N GLY A 136 6.78 9.12 8.63
CA GLY A 136 6.54 10.39 7.97
C GLY A 136 5.06 10.64 7.69
N VAL A 137 4.67 11.90 7.71
CA VAL A 137 3.28 12.34 7.47
C VAL A 137 2.75 11.91 6.10
N GLU A 138 3.61 11.73 5.11
CA GLU A 138 3.26 11.25 3.77
C GLU A 138 2.60 9.87 3.78
N HIS A 139 2.93 9.03 4.76
CA HIS A 139 2.33 7.70 4.89
C HIS A 139 0.86 7.73 5.32
N ALA A 140 0.37 8.86 5.82
CA ALA A 140 -1.05 9.01 6.15
C ALA A 140 -1.97 8.78 4.94
N VAL A 141 -1.52 9.19 3.74
CA VAL A 141 -2.24 9.00 2.47
C VAL A 141 -1.67 7.89 1.59
N LEU A 142 -0.63 7.20 2.04
CA LEU A 142 0.03 6.11 1.32
C LEU A 142 -0.13 4.80 2.11
N HIS A 143 0.92 4.39 2.81
CA HIS A 143 0.97 3.11 3.52
C HIS A 143 -0.18 2.93 4.52
N LEU A 144 -0.52 3.95 5.32
CA LEU A 144 -1.56 3.83 6.34
C LEU A 144 -2.96 3.61 5.77
N LEU A 145 -3.30 4.24 4.63
CA LEU A 145 -4.58 3.98 3.97
C LEU A 145 -4.67 2.55 3.45
N TYR A 146 -3.62 2.07 2.76
CA TYR A 146 -3.59 0.69 2.27
C TYR A 146 -3.62 -0.32 3.40
N SER A 147 -2.82 -0.11 4.46
CA SER A 147 -2.79 -1.00 5.63
C SER A 147 -4.14 -1.06 6.33
N ARG A 148 -4.78 0.09 6.53
CA ARG A 148 -6.09 0.15 7.19
C ARG A 148 -7.17 -0.53 6.35
N PHE A 149 -7.20 -0.26 5.03
CA PHE A 149 -8.15 -0.91 4.13
C PHE A 149 -7.97 -2.43 4.13
N TRP A 150 -6.72 -2.89 3.96
CA TRP A 150 -6.39 -4.31 3.96
C TRP A 150 -6.75 -4.99 5.29
N HIS A 151 -6.45 -4.33 6.40
CA HIS A 151 -6.77 -4.82 7.73
C HIS A 151 -8.28 -4.96 7.96
N HIS A 152 -9.07 -4.02 7.47
CA HIS A 152 -10.54 -4.12 7.52
C HIS A 152 -11.06 -5.31 6.72
N VAL A 153 -10.52 -5.56 5.53
CA VAL A 153 -10.86 -6.77 4.74
C VAL A 153 -10.51 -8.04 5.52
N LEU A 154 -9.33 -8.10 6.12
CA LEU A 154 -8.92 -9.25 6.95
C LEU A 154 -9.81 -9.40 8.20
N TYR A 155 -10.25 -8.29 8.79
CA TYR A 155 -11.18 -8.31 9.91
C TYR A 155 -12.56 -8.85 9.50
N ASP A 156 -13.10 -8.40 8.38
CA ASP A 156 -14.38 -8.87 7.85
C ASP A 156 -14.33 -10.38 7.49
N LEU A 157 -13.16 -10.87 7.08
CA LEU A 157 -12.89 -12.29 6.85
C LEU A 157 -12.62 -13.10 8.15
N GLY A 158 -12.57 -12.45 9.33
CA GLY A 158 -12.28 -13.11 10.61
C GLY A 158 -10.84 -13.60 10.77
N LEU A 159 -9.90 -13.01 10.02
CA LEU A 159 -8.49 -13.38 10.02
C LEU A 159 -7.67 -12.61 11.05
N VAL A 160 -8.13 -11.44 11.47
CA VAL A 160 -7.53 -10.61 12.53
C VAL A 160 -8.54 -10.29 13.62
N SER A 161 -8.05 -10.07 14.84
CA SER A 161 -8.88 -9.89 16.04
C SER A 161 -9.33 -8.45 16.26
N THR A 162 -8.66 -7.48 15.64
CA THR A 162 -8.90 -6.04 15.85
C THR A 162 -9.36 -5.38 14.56
N LYS A 163 -10.25 -4.39 14.65
CA LYS A 163 -10.74 -3.66 13.49
C LYS A 163 -9.72 -2.65 12.96
N GLU A 164 -8.95 -2.02 13.87
CA GLU A 164 -7.94 -1.03 13.51
C GLU A 164 -6.54 -1.61 13.71
N PRO A 165 -5.61 -1.42 12.76
CA PRO A 165 -4.26 -1.99 12.84
C PRO A 165 -3.34 -1.28 13.84
N PHE A 166 -3.52 0.04 14.04
CA PHE A 166 -2.64 0.89 14.83
C PHE A 166 -3.42 1.68 15.88
N LYS A 167 -2.93 1.70 17.13
CA LYS A 167 -3.55 2.49 18.22
C LYS A 167 -3.17 3.96 18.14
N LYS A 168 -1.92 4.25 17.82
CA LYS A 168 -1.36 5.61 17.86
C LYS A 168 -0.41 5.84 16.70
N LEU A 169 -0.56 6.98 16.05
CA LEU A 169 0.35 7.49 15.03
C LEU A 169 1.22 8.58 15.65
N TYR A 170 2.52 8.51 15.40
CA TYR A 170 3.47 9.55 15.71
C TYR A 170 4.24 9.93 14.47
N ASN A 171 4.04 11.15 13.99
CA ASN A 171 4.79 11.69 12.86
C ASN A 171 5.98 12.48 13.39
N GLN A 172 7.21 12.05 13.02
CA GLN A 172 8.40 12.83 13.25
C GLN A 172 8.44 14.02 12.28
N GLY A 173 9.22 15.05 12.66
CA GLY A 173 9.49 16.18 11.79
C GLY A 173 10.24 15.80 10.51
N MET A 174 10.33 16.73 9.60
CA MET A 174 11.06 16.57 8.34
C MET A 174 12.47 17.12 8.50
N ILE A 175 13.49 16.36 8.09
CA ILE A 175 14.86 16.85 7.98
C ILE A 175 14.95 17.69 6.70
N LEU A 176 15.40 18.92 6.86
CA LEU A 176 15.59 19.85 5.78
C LEU A 176 17.06 19.85 5.33
N GLY A 177 17.31 20.20 4.08
CA GLY A 177 18.65 20.50 3.60
C GLY A 177 19.18 21.84 4.16
N ASP A 178 20.44 22.18 3.88
CA ASP A 178 21.08 23.42 4.33
C ASP A 178 20.35 24.68 3.83
N ASP A 179 19.61 24.55 2.73
CA ASP A 179 18.76 25.57 2.15
C ASP A 179 17.40 25.74 2.87
N GLY A 180 17.16 25.00 3.96
CA GLY A 180 15.91 25.01 4.71
C GLY A 180 14.72 24.39 3.95
N THR A 181 14.95 23.72 2.82
CA THR A 181 13.92 23.05 2.05
C THR A 181 13.98 21.54 2.20
N LYS A 182 12.88 20.85 1.82
CA LYS A 182 12.82 19.38 1.82
C LYS A 182 13.95 18.81 0.95
N MET A 183 14.74 17.89 1.50
CA MET A 183 15.77 17.17 0.76
C MET A 183 15.18 16.41 -0.43
N SER A 184 15.83 16.56 -1.59
CA SER A 184 15.44 15.86 -2.82
C SER A 184 16.68 15.59 -3.69
N LYS A 185 16.78 14.37 -4.22
CA LYS A 185 17.84 14.02 -5.18
C LYS A 185 17.85 14.91 -6.41
N SER A 186 16.67 15.34 -6.87
CA SER A 186 16.53 16.24 -8.03
C SER A 186 17.01 17.66 -7.76
N ARG A 187 17.06 18.10 -6.50
CA ARG A 187 17.56 19.40 -6.08
C ARG A 187 19.05 19.38 -5.70
N GLY A 188 19.61 18.20 -5.48
CA GLY A 188 21.01 18.05 -5.05
C GLY A 188 21.30 18.53 -3.63
N ASN A 189 20.27 18.74 -2.80
CA ASN A 189 20.38 19.22 -1.42
C ASN A 189 20.28 18.08 -0.38
N VAL A 190 20.57 16.85 -0.80
CA VAL A 190 20.59 15.68 0.09
C VAL A 190 21.90 15.63 0.84
N ILE A 191 21.84 15.63 2.15
CA ILE A 191 22.98 15.42 3.04
C ILE A 191 23.11 13.92 3.30
N ASN A 192 24.28 13.36 3.01
CA ASN A 192 24.55 11.95 3.27
C ASN A 192 24.80 11.74 4.76
N PRO A 193 24.01 10.89 5.46
CA PRO A 193 24.24 10.61 6.88
C PRO A 193 25.62 10.03 7.16
N GLU A 194 26.24 9.28 6.22
CA GLU A 194 27.59 8.73 6.39
C GLU A 194 28.63 9.83 6.56
N GLU A 195 28.57 10.90 5.78
CA GLU A 195 29.49 12.05 5.88
C GLU A 195 29.41 12.70 7.27
N ILE A 196 28.18 12.88 7.78
CA ILE A 196 27.95 13.42 9.13
C ILE A 196 28.46 12.47 10.21
N MET A 197 28.27 11.16 10.02
CA MET A 197 28.76 10.15 10.98
C MET A 197 30.29 10.08 10.98
N ASP A 198 30.92 10.22 9.85
CA ASP A 198 32.39 10.21 9.72
C ASP A 198 33.02 11.46 10.35
N GLU A 199 32.37 12.62 10.23
CA GLU A 199 32.88 13.88 10.76
C GLU A 199 32.59 14.06 12.28
N TYR A 200 31.38 13.72 12.73
CA TYR A 200 30.92 14.00 14.10
C TYR A 200 30.64 12.74 14.95
N GLY A 201 30.69 11.58 14.35
CA GLY A 201 30.34 10.31 14.99
C GLY A 201 28.83 10.02 15.01
N SER A 202 28.49 8.76 14.95
CA SER A 202 27.10 8.28 14.96
C SER A 202 26.33 8.66 16.22
N ASP A 203 27.01 8.67 17.36
CA ASP A 203 26.42 8.99 18.66
C ASP A 203 26.08 10.49 18.79
N SER A 204 26.81 11.37 18.08
CA SER A 204 26.47 12.80 18.00
C SER A 204 25.30 13.06 17.05
N MET A 205 25.24 12.35 15.93
CA MET A 205 24.14 12.47 14.98
C MET A 205 22.79 12.01 15.55
N ARG A 206 22.77 10.92 16.30
CA ARG A 206 21.54 10.34 16.86
C ARG A 206 20.77 11.27 17.82
N PRO A 207 21.39 11.89 18.86
CA PRO A 207 20.70 12.83 19.73
C PRO A 207 20.17 14.05 18.99
N VAL A 208 20.96 14.62 18.05
CA VAL A 208 20.53 15.78 17.26
C VAL A 208 19.30 15.44 16.44
N SER A 209 19.32 14.34 15.69
CA SER A 209 18.17 13.88 14.91
C SER A 209 16.96 13.59 15.82
N TYR A 210 17.19 12.95 16.96
CA TYR A 210 16.13 12.61 17.93
C TYR A 210 15.51 13.88 18.53
N THR A 211 16.29 14.84 18.99
CA THR A 211 15.80 16.06 19.65
C THR A 211 15.10 17.01 18.66
N HIS A 212 15.60 17.14 17.45
CA HIS A 212 15.02 18.05 16.45
C HIS A 212 13.84 17.45 15.69
N LEU A 213 13.77 16.11 15.55
CA LEU A 213 12.68 15.43 14.85
C LEU A 213 11.54 15.02 15.76
N THR A 214 11.79 14.85 17.07
CA THR A 214 10.84 14.29 18.00
C THR A 214 10.34 15.25 19.08
N LEU A 215 10.74 16.54 19.01
CA LEU A 215 10.22 17.51 19.98
C LEU A 215 8.69 17.56 19.88
N PRO A 216 7.97 17.25 20.95
CA PRO A 216 6.55 17.51 20.98
C PRO A 216 6.36 19.02 20.85
N THR A 217 5.68 19.43 19.82
CA THR A 217 5.08 20.76 19.81
C THR A 217 4.07 20.79 20.96
N THR A 218 4.42 21.51 22.00
CA THR A 218 3.50 21.86 23.11
C THR A 218 2.26 22.54 22.57
#